data_74e7382e0fc5f539d0314b8014ed6315
#
_entry.id   74e7382e0fc5f539d0314b8014ed6315
#
_cell.length_a   1.000
_cell.length_b   1.000
_cell.length_c   1.000
_cell.angle_alpha   90.00
_cell.angle_beta   90.00
_cell.angle_gamma   90.00
#
_symmetry.space_group_name_H-M   'P 1'
#
loop_
_entity.id
_entity.type
_entity.pdbx_description
1 polymer ?
#
loop_
_entity_poly.entity_id
_entity_poly.type
_entity_poly.pdbx_seq_one_letter_code
_entity_poly.pdbx_strand_id
1 'polypeptide(L)'
;MTEATAQGLGRLRGKAAVVTGAAKGIGKATAELFAREEARLVITDVDEAGLSRLQERLAGSGAEVEAVVGDVSVVEDARRMISTAVETFGRIDVLVANAGIIPLNTIVDATPEDWDRVMAVDGRGMFLTCKFAVEAMLGQEEPGGSIVCLSSISGLAGQAQQSTYGPAKFVASGITKHLAVEWAARGIRVNAVAPGTIATEAVVELPEEYVAPMREAHPVGRLGEPAEVANAILFLASDEASFVTGAILPVDGGYLAR
;
A
#
# COMPACT_ATOMS: atom_id res chain seq x y z
N MET A 1 -29.89 -4.96 10.70
CA MET A 1 -29.86 -4.73 9.24
C MET A 1 -28.65 -5.46 8.72
N THR A 2 -28.83 -6.54 8.01
CA THR A 2 -27.77 -7.32 7.38
C THR A 2 -27.13 -6.45 6.31
N GLU A 3 -25.84 -6.10 6.49
CA GLU A 3 -25.03 -5.53 5.41
C GLU A 3 -25.02 -6.52 4.24
N ALA A 4 -25.79 -6.20 3.21
CA ALA A 4 -25.62 -6.84 1.94
C ALA A 4 -24.23 -6.44 1.45
N THR A 5 -23.25 -7.32 1.54
CA THR A 5 -21.93 -7.16 0.94
C THR A 5 -22.15 -6.94 -0.55
N ALA A 6 -21.96 -5.72 -1.02
CA ALA A 6 -22.03 -5.40 -2.42
C ALA A 6 -21.06 -6.32 -3.17
N GLN A 7 -21.58 -7.14 -4.07
CA GLN A 7 -20.78 -8.03 -4.90
C GLN A 7 -19.83 -7.18 -5.74
N GLY A 8 -18.55 -7.51 -5.78
CA GLY A 8 -17.56 -6.79 -6.58
C GLY A 8 -17.87 -6.89 -8.08
N LEU A 9 -17.30 -5.98 -8.85
CA LEU A 9 -17.45 -5.96 -10.32
C LEU A 9 -16.48 -6.92 -11.02
N GLY A 10 -15.57 -7.58 -10.26
CA GLY A 10 -14.56 -8.48 -10.78
C GLY A 10 -13.44 -7.75 -11.54
N ARG A 11 -13.11 -6.51 -11.13
CA ARG A 11 -12.08 -5.68 -11.78
C ARG A 11 -10.67 -6.27 -11.72
N LEU A 12 -10.45 -7.21 -10.78
CA LEU A 12 -9.18 -7.94 -10.66
C LEU A 12 -9.36 -9.45 -10.88
N ARG A 13 -10.45 -9.87 -11.52
CA ARG A 13 -10.75 -11.29 -11.77
C ARG A 13 -9.56 -11.98 -12.45
N GLY A 14 -9.05 -13.04 -11.81
CA GLY A 14 -7.94 -13.86 -12.29
C GLY A 14 -6.56 -13.21 -12.16
N LYS A 15 -6.46 -11.97 -11.69
CA LYS A 15 -5.17 -11.30 -11.42
C LYS A 15 -4.60 -11.79 -10.08
N ALA A 16 -3.28 -12.01 -10.04
CA ALA A 16 -2.54 -12.31 -8.83
C ALA A 16 -1.98 -11.02 -8.24
N ALA A 17 -2.33 -10.72 -6.99
CA ALA A 17 -1.95 -9.48 -6.31
C ALA A 17 -1.21 -9.75 -5.00
N VAL A 18 -0.15 -8.99 -4.75
CA VAL A 18 0.58 -8.97 -3.48
C VAL A 18 0.27 -7.67 -2.74
N VAL A 19 -0.13 -7.76 -1.47
CA VAL A 19 -0.39 -6.60 -0.61
C VAL A 19 0.50 -6.68 0.63
N THR A 20 1.42 -5.72 0.79
CA THR A 20 2.30 -5.66 1.96
C THR A 20 1.71 -4.80 3.07
N GLY A 21 1.99 -5.14 4.35
CA GLY A 21 1.39 -4.46 5.50
C GLY A 21 -0.13 -4.68 5.58
N ALA A 22 -0.58 -5.93 5.35
CA ALA A 22 -1.98 -6.27 5.16
C ALA A 22 -2.73 -6.58 6.47
N ALA A 23 -2.04 -6.72 7.61
CA ALA A 23 -2.70 -7.15 8.85
C ALA A 23 -3.72 -6.13 9.39
N LYS A 24 -3.57 -4.83 9.06
CA LYS A 24 -4.41 -3.74 9.56
C LYS A 24 -4.52 -2.56 8.58
N GLY A 25 -5.37 -1.59 8.92
CA GLY A 25 -5.47 -0.29 8.26
C GLY A 25 -5.74 -0.37 6.76
N ILE A 26 -5.01 0.43 5.97
CA ILE A 26 -5.18 0.55 4.52
C ILE A 26 -4.87 -0.78 3.80
N GLY A 27 -3.80 -1.47 4.20
CA GLY A 27 -3.43 -2.76 3.59
C GLY A 27 -4.51 -3.81 3.75
N LYS A 28 -5.09 -3.93 4.95
CA LYS A 28 -6.22 -4.82 5.24
C LYS A 28 -7.44 -4.47 4.39
N ALA A 29 -7.85 -3.19 4.37
CA ALA A 29 -8.99 -2.73 3.58
C ALA A 29 -8.77 -2.97 2.08
N THR A 30 -7.52 -2.83 1.60
CA THR A 30 -7.15 -3.13 0.21
C THR A 30 -7.26 -4.61 -0.09
N ALA A 31 -6.73 -5.49 0.78
CA ALA A 31 -6.84 -6.94 0.59
C ALA A 31 -8.30 -7.41 0.60
N GLU A 32 -9.13 -6.89 1.49
CA GLU A 32 -10.57 -7.17 1.55
C GLU A 32 -11.31 -6.71 0.29
N LEU A 33 -10.96 -5.53 -0.23
CA LEU A 33 -11.55 -5.02 -1.48
C LEU A 33 -11.09 -5.85 -2.68
N PHE A 34 -9.81 -6.19 -2.77
CA PHE A 34 -9.26 -6.99 -3.85
C PHE A 34 -9.86 -8.41 -3.89
N ALA A 35 -10.10 -9.01 -2.72
CA ALA A 35 -10.81 -10.28 -2.63
C ALA A 35 -12.24 -10.19 -3.20
N ARG A 36 -12.98 -9.13 -2.85
CA ARG A 36 -14.32 -8.88 -3.45
C ARG A 36 -14.28 -8.65 -4.96
N GLU A 37 -13.17 -8.13 -5.47
CA GLU A 37 -12.94 -7.92 -6.91
C GLU A 37 -12.30 -9.13 -7.60
N GLU A 38 -12.34 -10.29 -6.94
CA GLU A 38 -11.94 -11.61 -7.45
C GLU A 38 -10.45 -11.74 -7.78
N ALA A 39 -9.58 -11.00 -7.06
CA ALA A 39 -8.14 -11.20 -7.11
C ALA A 39 -7.73 -12.47 -6.34
N ARG A 40 -6.68 -13.14 -6.82
CA ARG A 40 -5.91 -14.13 -6.06
C ARG A 40 -4.83 -13.39 -5.27
N LEU A 41 -4.74 -13.62 -3.96
CA LEU A 41 -4.00 -12.74 -3.06
C LEU A 41 -2.81 -13.41 -2.38
N VAL A 42 -1.69 -12.71 -2.35
CA VAL A 42 -0.66 -12.90 -1.32
C VAL A 42 -0.73 -11.69 -0.38
N ILE A 43 -1.03 -11.93 0.89
CA ILE A 43 -1.05 -10.91 1.93
C ILE A 43 0.18 -11.06 2.82
N THR A 44 0.83 -9.96 3.16
CA THR A 44 2.06 -10.04 3.95
C THR A 44 2.10 -9.00 5.07
N ASP A 45 2.66 -9.37 6.21
CA ASP A 45 2.88 -8.49 7.36
C ASP A 45 3.90 -9.10 8.32
N VAL A 46 4.41 -8.31 9.26
CA VAL A 46 5.19 -8.79 10.41
C VAL A 46 4.27 -9.26 11.55
N ASP A 47 3.02 -8.78 11.60
CA ASP A 47 1.99 -9.22 12.57
C ASP A 47 1.35 -10.54 12.11
N GLU A 48 1.96 -11.65 12.51
CA GLU A 48 1.49 -13.00 12.19
C GLU A 48 0.04 -13.24 12.63
N ALA A 49 -0.33 -12.78 13.83
CA ALA A 49 -1.68 -13.01 14.37
C ALA A 49 -2.74 -12.21 13.59
N GLY A 50 -2.45 -10.94 13.25
CA GLY A 50 -3.32 -10.11 12.42
C GLY A 50 -3.48 -10.67 11.02
N LEU A 51 -2.37 -11.14 10.44
CA LEU A 51 -2.33 -11.72 9.10
C LEU A 51 -3.14 -13.02 9.02
N SER A 52 -2.98 -13.92 10.00
CA SER A 52 -3.73 -15.19 10.07
C SER A 52 -5.24 -14.94 10.16
N ARG A 53 -5.68 -14.01 11.01
CA ARG A 53 -7.11 -13.62 11.11
C ARG A 53 -7.66 -13.09 9.79
N LEU A 54 -6.85 -12.31 9.05
CA LEU A 54 -7.27 -11.80 7.74
C LEU A 54 -7.37 -12.94 6.73
N GLN A 55 -6.39 -13.84 6.67
CA GLN A 55 -6.39 -14.97 5.77
C GLN A 55 -7.62 -15.87 5.99
N GLU A 56 -7.90 -16.26 7.25
CA GLU A 56 -9.06 -17.08 7.60
C GLU A 56 -10.38 -16.42 7.13
N ARG A 57 -10.52 -15.13 7.33
CA ARG A 57 -11.73 -14.39 6.92
C ARG A 57 -11.87 -14.32 5.40
N LEU A 58 -10.78 -14.05 4.66
CA LEU A 58 -10.81 -13.98 3.20
C LEU A 58 -11.06 -15.37 2.59
N ALA A 59 -10.40 -16.40 3.08
CA ALA A 59 -10.63 -17.78 2.66
C ALA A 59 -12.07 -18.22 2.96
N GLY A 60 -12.60 -17.86 4.14
CA GLY A 60 -14.00 -18.12 4.51
C GLY A 60 -15.03 -17.43 3.61
N SER A 61 -14.65 -16.37 2.90
CA SER A 61 -15.48 -15.71 1.87
C SER A 61 -15.29 -16.31 0.46
N GLY A 62 -14.44 -17.32 0.31
CA GLY A 62 -14.17 -18.00 -0.95
C GLY A 62 -13.03 -17.39 -1.77
N ALA A 63 -12.25 -16.45 -1.22
CA ALA A 63 -11.09 -15.90 -1.91
C ALA A 63 -9.89 -16.88 -1.87
N GLU A 64 -9.13 -16.90 -2.98
CA GLU A 64 -7.84 -17.58 -3.02
C GLU A 64 -6.78 -16.67 -2.37
N VAL A 65 -6.25 -17.06 -1.21
CA VAL A 65 -5.35 -16.21 -0.42
C VAL A 65 -4.25 -17.01 0.28
N GLU A 66 -3.01 -16.55 0.11
CA GLU A 66 -1.83 -17.03 0.83
C GLU A 66 -1.30 -15.93 1.76
N ALA A 67 -0.82 -16.33 2.94
CA ALA A 67 -0.23 -15.43 3.92
C ALA A 67 1.28 -15.68 4.06
N VAL A 68 2.07 -14.61 4.00
CA VAL A 68 3.52 -14.65 4.16
C VAL A 68 3.94 -13.71 5.28
N VAL A 69 4.31 -14.27 6.43
CA VAL A 69 4.86 -13.48 7.54
C VAL A 69 6.29 -13.06 7.19
N GLY A 70 6.61 -11.76 7.29
CA GLY A 70 7.96 -11.28 7.02
C GLY A 70 8.09 -9.76 7.08
N ASP A 71 9.34 -9.30 7.09
CA ASP A 71 9.71 -7.89 7.13
C ASP A 71 10.18 -7.44 5.74
N VAL A 72 9.51 -6.44 5.17
CA VAL A 72 9.86 -5.87 3.85
C VAL A 72 11.29 -5.30 3.80
N SER A 73 11.87 -4.93 4.95
CA SER A 73 13.24 -4.44 5.04
C SER A 73 14.31 -5.54 4.92
N VAL A 74 13.90 -6.82 5.03
CA VAL A 74 14.77 -8.00 4.88
C VAL A 74 14.69 -8.51 3.44
N VAL A 75 15.84 -8.65 2.79
CA VAL A 75 15.92 -8.99 1.34
C VAL A 75 15.22 -10.30 1.02
N GLU A 76 15.49 -11.33 1.84
CA GLU A 76 14.96 -12.68 1.66
C GLU A 76 13.45 -12.71 1.87
N ASP A 77 12.93 -11.96 2.83
CA ASP A 77 11.49 -11.86 3.09
C ASP A 77 10.79 -11.12 1.95
N ALA A 78 11.32 -9.95 1.53
CA ALA A 78 10.77 -9.19 0.41
C ALA A 78 10.75 -10.03 -0.88
N ARG A 79 11.79 -10.84 -1.14
CA ARG A 79 11.82 -11.77 -2.27
C ARG A 79 10.75 -12.84 -2.13
N ARG A 80 10.64 -13.49 -0.94
CA ARG A 80 9.66 -14.55 -0.67
C ARG A 80 8.23 -14.06 -0.84
N MET A 81 7.90 -12.84 -0.39
CA MET A 81 6.57 -12.24 -0.56
C MET A 81 6.14 -12.20 -2.03
N ILE A 82 7.07 -11.91 -2.93
CA ILE A 82 6.80 -11.83 -4.37
C ILE A 82 6.83 -13.23 -5.01
N SER A 83 7.83 -14.06 -4.68
CA SER A 83 7.95 -15.39 -5.28
C SER A 83 6.76 -16.28 -4.94
N THR A 84 6.16 -16.15 -3.75
CA THR A 84 4.95 -16.88 -3.37
C THR A 84 3.80 -16.66 -4.37
N ALA A 85 3.62 -15.44 -4.90
CA ALA A 85 2.57 -15.21 -5.91
C ALA A 85 2.86 -15.99 -7.21
N VAL A 86 4.13 -16.01 -7.65
CA VAL A 86 4.54 -16.76 -8.84
C VAL A 86 4.44 -18.26 -8.61
N GLU A 87 4.89 -18.76 -7.47
CA GLU A 87 4.86 -20.19 -7.11
C GLU A 87 3.44 -20.72 -6.96
N THR A 88 2.52 -19.95 -6.34
CA THR A 88 1.15 -20.38 -6.06
C THR A 88 0.21 -20.12 -7.24
N PHE A 89 0.33 -18.97 -7.88
CA PHE A 89 -0.64 -18.53 -8.90
C PHE A 89 -0.06 -18.50 -10.33
N GLY A 90 1.23 -18.82 -10.49
CA GLY A 90 1.92 -18.82 -11.78
C GLY A 90 2.33 -17.44 -12.29
N ARG A 91 1.96 -16.34 -11.60
CA ARG A 91 2.19 -14.97 -12.02
C ARG A 91 2.03 -13.97 -10.89
N ILE A 92 2.47 -12.74 -11.14
CA ILE A 92 2.14 -11.54 -10.37
C ILE A 92 1.67 -10.43 -11.32
N ASP A 93 0.46 -9.91 -11.10
CA ASP A 93 -0.13 -8.83 -11.89
C ASP A 93 -0.13 -7.50 -11.16
N VAL A 94 -0.25 -7.54 -9.83
CA VAL A 94 -0.37 -6.34 -9.00
C VAL A 94 0.54 -6.45 -7.77
N LEU A 95 1.30 -5.38 -7.50
CA LEU A 95 1.91 -5.14 -6.19
C LEU A 95 1.29 -3.90 -5.56
N VAL A 96 0.85 -4.02 -4.31
CA VAL A 96 0.56 -2.88 -3.43
C VAL A 96 1.65 -2.80 -2.37
N ALA A 97 2.63 -1.91 -2.59
CA ALA A 97 3.73 -1.65 -1.67
C ALA A 97 3.25 -0.68 -0.56
N ASN A 98 2.53 -1.24 0.43
CA ASN A 98 1.83 -0.48 1.46
C ASN A 98 2.53 -0.51 2.83
N ALA A 99 3.32 -1.54 3.16
CA ALA A 99 3.99 -1.65 4.45
C ALA A 99 4.75 -0.37 4.82
N GLY A 100 4.60 0.07 6.06
CA GLY A 100 5.26 1.29 6.55
C GLY A 100 5.02 1.50 8.04
N ILE A 101 5.85 2.35 8.64
CA ILE A 101 5.76 2.80 10.04
C ILE A 101 5.73 4.32 10.11
N ILE A 102 5.02 4.87 11.08
CA ILE A 102 4.77 6.32 11.18
C ILE A 102 5.17 6.82 12.58
N PRO A 103 6.46 6.98 12.89
CA PRO A 103 6.86 7.68 14.10
C PRO A 103 6.63 9.18 13.93
N LEU A 104 6.20 9.83 14.99
CA LEU A 104 6.07 11.29 15.07
C LEU A 104 7.22 11.83 15.93
N ASN A 105 8.15 12.53 15.32
CA ASN A 105 9.28 13.15 15.99
C ASN A 105 9.72 14.44 15.27
N THR A 106 10.23 15.39 16.06
CA THR A 106 10.93 16.57 15.52
C THR A 106 12.36 16.17 15.11
N ILE A 107 13.03 17.03 14.33
CA ILE A 107 14.42 16.76 13.96
C ILE A 107 15.37 16.75 15.17
N VAL A 108 15.00 17.42 16.26
CA VAL A 108 15.81 17.50 17.49
C VAL A 108 15.62 16.23 18.34
N ASP A 109 14.41 15.67 18.35
CA ASP A 109 14.06 14.49 19.15
C ASP A 109 14.34 13.17 18.43
N ALA A 110 14.40 13.20 17.08
CA ALA A 110 14.68 12.03 16.27
C ALA A 110 16.11 11.53 16.46
N THR A 111 16.27 10.25 16.70
CA THR A 111 17.60 9.61 16.77
C THR A 111 18.05 9.12 15.39
N PRO A 112 19.36 8.89 15.17
CA PRO A 112 19.84 8.20 13.98
C PRO A 112 19.17 6.82 13.78
N GLU A 113 18.90 6.10 14.86
CA GLU A 113 18.25 4.80 14.84
C GLU A 113 16.78 4.89 14.38
N ASP A 114 16.06 5.96 14.74
CA ASP A 114 14.72 6.25 14.22
C ASP A 114 14.75 6.45 12.71
N TRP A 115 15.70 7.24 12.23
CA TRP A 115 15.93 7.46 10.81
C TRP A 115 16.22 6.15 10.09
N ASP A 116 17.18 5.37 10.57
CA ASP A 116 17.59 4.11 9.95
C ASP A 116 16.44 3.11 9.91
N ARG A 117 15.65 3.02 10.98
CA ARG A 117 14.46 2.15 11.06
C ARG A 117 13.38 2.55 10.06
N VAL A 118 13.06 3.83 9.97
CA VAL A 118 12.01 4.32 9.03
C VAL A 118 12.48 4.14 7.60
N MET A 119 13.73 4.50 7.29
CA MET A 119 14.29 4.32 5.96
C MET A 119 14.43 2.85 5.57
N ALA A 120 14.69 1.95 6.52
CA ALA A 120 14.74 0.52 6.26
C ALA A 120 13.37 -0.01 5.84
N VAL A 121 12.29 0.36 6.52
CA VAL A 121 10.94 -0.13 6.22
C VAL A 121 10.31 0.63 5.05
N ASP A 122 10.12 1.95 5.19
CA ASP A 122 9.34 2.76 4.24
C ASP A 122 10.11 3.11 2.96
N GLY A 123 11.44 3.21 3.04
CA GLY A 123 12.28 3.49 1.88
C GLY A 123 12.82 2.21 1.22
N ARG A 124 13.72 1.50 1.93
CA ARG A 124 14.38 0.30 1.39
C ARG A 124 13.40 -0.85 1.18
N GLY A 125 12.45 -1.08 2.09
CA GLY A 125 11.44 -2.13 1.97
C GLY A 125 10.56 -1.94 0.74
N MET A 126 10.14 -0.70 0.46
CA MET A 126 9.42 -0.38 -0.77
C MET A 126 10.29 -0.61 -2.01
N PHE A 127 11.54 -0.19 -1.99
CA PHE A 127 12.47 -0.45 -3.09
C PHE A 127 12.63 -1.96 -3.34
N LEU A 128 12.82 -2.77 -2.32
CA LEU A 128 13.02 -4.22 -2.45
C LEU A 128 11.78 -4.91 -3.02
N THR A 129 10.60 -4.60 -2.50
CA THR A 129 9.35 -5.20 -2.98
C THR A 129 9.05 -4.79 -4.43
N CYS A 130 9.24 -3.51 -4.78
CA CYS A 130 9.14 -3.05 -6.17
C CYS A 130 10.15 -3.74 -7.08
N LYS A 131 11.43 -3.85 -6.66
CA LYS A 131 12.48 -4.53 -7.43
C LYS A 131 12.09 -5.96 -7.77
N PHE A 132 11.72 -6.76 -6.76
CA PHE A 132 11.37 -8.15 -6.97
C PHE A 132 10.08 -8.33 -7.78
N ALA A 133 9.10 -7.42 -7.61
CA ALA A 133 7.88 -7.44 -8.42
C ALA A 133 8.20 -7.15 -9.90
N VAL A 134 9.03 -6.14 -10.20
CA VAL A 134 9.45 -5.84 -11.57
C VAL A 134 10.20 -7.02 -12.16
N GLU A 135 11.16 -7.63 -11.44
CA GLU A 135 11.88 -8.82 -11.88
C GLU A 135 10.93 -9.96 -12.25
N ALA A 136 9.93 -10.23 -11.37
CA ALA A 136 8.94 -11.28 -11.62
C ALA A 136 8.02 -10.94 -12.80
N MET A 137 7.49 -9.71 -12.89
CA MET A 137 6.63 -9.24 -13.99
C MET A 137 7.34 -9.30 -15.35
N LEU A 138 8.65 -9.01 -15.40
CA LEU A 138 9.46 -9.12 -16.62
C LEU A 138 9.75 -10.56 -17.04
N GLY A 139 9.80 -11.48 -16.09
CA GLY A 139 10.04 -12.91 -16.31
C GLY A 139 8.81 -13.69 -16.81
N GLN A 140 7.64 -13.08 -16.87
CA GLN A 140 6.40 -13.70 -17.35
C GLN A 140 6.41 -13.84 -18.88
N GLU A 141 5.67 -14.82 -19.40
CA GLU A 141 5.50 -15.05 -20.86
C GLU A 141 4.95 -13.78 -21.54
N GLU A 142 3.97 -13.13 -20.89
CA GLU A 142 3.48 -11.81 -21.27
C GLU A 142 3.87 -10.80 -20.18
N PRO A 143 4.99 -10.07 -20.35
CA PRO A 143 5.42 -9.07 -19.36
C PRO A 143 4.39 -7.97 -19.19
N GLY A 144 4.22 -7.52 -17.95
CA GLY A 144 3.29 -6.44 -17.61
C GLY A 144 2.80 -6.54 -16.19
N GLY A 145 2.12 -5.50 -15.73
CA GLY A 145 1.55 -5.44 -14.38
C GLY A 145 1.31 -4.03 -13.89
N SER A 146 0.86 -3.91 -12.64
CA SER A 146 0.63 -2.64 -11.97
C SER A 146 1.25 -2.64 -10.59
N ILE A 147 2.04 -1.62 -10.27
CA ILE A 147 2.61 -1.38 -8.94
C ILE A 147 1.95 -0.12 -8.38
N VAL A 148 1.38 -0.22 -7.17
CA VAL A 148 0.82 0.91 -6.45
C VAL A 148 1.59 1.09 -5.14
N CYS A 149 2.35 2.19 -5.07
CA CYS A 149 3.14 2.56 -3.90
C CYS A 149 2.29 3.37 -2.92
N LEU A 150 2.45 3.12 -1.60
CA LEU A 150 1.82 3.94 -0.58
C LEU A 150 2.77 5.09 -0.18
N SER A 151 2.57 6.27 -0.81
CA SER A 151 3.16 7.53 -0.38
C SER A 151 2.33 8.14 0.77
N SER A 152 2.26 9.43 0.86
CA SER A 152 1.51 10.21 1.86
C SER A 152 1.42 11.65 1.35
N ILE A 153 0.53 12.46 1.92
CA ILE A 153 0.64 13.92 1.81
C ILE A 153 2.02 14.40 2.28
N SER A 154 2.66 13.69 3.24
CA SER A 154 4.03 13.96 3.70
C SER A 154 5.11 13.63 2.66
N GLY A 155 4.80 12.87 1.63
CA GLY A 155 5.66 12.63 0.46
C GLY A 155 5.48 13.65 -0.66
N LEU A 156 4.64 14.67 -0.46
CA LEU A 156 4.34 15.75 -1.40
C LEU A 156 4.50 17.14 -0.79
N ALA A 157 4.30 17.26 0.53
CA ALA A 157 4.43 18.52 1.26
C ALA A 157 5.03 18.29 2.64
N GLY A 158 5.62 19.34 3.24
CA GLY A 158 6.18 19.27 4.58
C GLY A 158 5.10 19.22 5.66
N GLN A 159 5.32 18.40 6.67
CA GLN A 159 4.50 18.36 7.89
C GLN A 159 5.38 18.41 9.14
N ALA A 160 4.90 19.08 10.16
CA ALA A 160 5.59 19.12 11.46
C ALA A 160 5.63 17.72 12.09
N GLN A 161 6.66 17.47 12.88
CA GLN A 161 6.88 16.19 13.59
C GLN A 161 7.03 14.94 12.69
N GLN A 162 7.42 15.12 11.44
CA GLN A 162 7.61 14.02 10.49
C GLN A 162 9.01 14.02 9.86
N SER A 163 10.02 14.37 10.67
CA SER A 163 11.40 14.56 10.21
C SER A 163 12.07 13.28 9.68
N THR A 164 11.60 12.10 10.08
CA THR A 164 12.05 10.80 9.56
C THR A 164 11.06 10.21 8.54
N TYR A 165 9.77 10.24 8.84
CA TYR A 165 8.71 9.68 8.00
C TYR A 165 8.50 10.43 6.68
N GLY A 166 8.45 11.78 6.73
CA GLY A 166 8.26 12.60 5.53
C GLY A 166 9.29 12.29 4.44
N PRO A 167 10.60 12.37 4.71
CA PRO A 167 11.63 12.00 3.74
C PRO A 167 11.46 10.59 3.16
N ALA A 168 11.10 9.58 3.98
CA ALA A 168 10.86 8.23 3.48
C ALA A 168 9.66 8.17 2.52
N LYS A 169 8.61 8.98 2.72
CA LYS A 169 7.48 9.07 1.79
C LYS A 169 7.81 9.85 0.51
N PHE A 170 8.80 10.75 0.52
CA PHE A 170 9.40 11.29 -0.72
C PHE A 170 10.16 10.23 -1.51
N VAL A 171 10.80 9.25 -0.84
CA VAL A 171 11.39 8.08 -1.53
C VAL A 171 10.31 7.32 -2.31
N ALA A 172 9.15 7.06 -1.71
CA ALA A 172 8.02 6.41 -2.39
C ALA A 172 7.58 7.19 -3.64
N SER A 173 7.44 8.51 -3.51
CA SER A 173 7.09 9.40 -4.62
C SER A 173 8.16 9.39 -5.73
N GLY A 174 9.44 9.36 -5.35
CA GLY A 174 10.58 9.27 -6.27
C GLY A 174 10.61 7.95 -7.03
N ILE A 175 10.54 6.82 -6.31
CA ILE A 175 10.51 5.46 -6.90
C ILE A 175 9.37 5.37 -7.92
N THR A 176 8.17 5.84 -7.58
CA THR A 176 7.01 5.80 -8.48
C THR A 176 7.30 6.43 -9.83
N LYS A 177 7.90 7.63 -9.86
CA LYS A 177 8.18 8.33 -11.10
C LYS A 177 9.26 7.66 -11.93
N HIS A 178 10.34 7.23 -11.30
CA HIS A 178 11.47 6.63 -12.01
C HIS A 178 11.12 5.27 -12.59
N LEU A 179 10.50 4.37 -11.82
CA LEU A 179 10.09 3.06 -12.32
C LEU A 179 8.98 3.16 -13.39
N ALA A 180 8.08 4.14 -13.28
CA ALA A 180 7.05 4.35 -14.30
C ALA A 180 7.68 4.66 -15.69
N VAL A 181 8.68 5.53 -15.74
CA VAL A 181 9.38 5.86 -17.00
C VAL A 181 10.21 4.70 -17.51
N GLU A 182 10.89 3.99 -16.60
CA GLU A 182 11.80 2.90 -16.94
C GLU A 182 11.07 1.68 -17.54
N TRP A 183 9.88 1.36 -17.01
CA TRP A 183 9.19 0.09 -17.32
C TRP A 183 7.90 0.22 -18.12
N ALA A 184 7.43 1.44 -18.43
CA ALA A 184 6.18 1.64 -19.19
C ALA A 184 6.19 0.91 -20.54
N ALA A 185 7.32 0.92 -21.27
CA ALA A 185 7.46 0.23 -22.57
C ALA A 185 7.38 -1.31 -22.46
N ARG A 186 7.49 -1.85 -21.24
CA ARG A 186 7.35 -3.28 -20.94
C ARG A 186 5.98 -3.62 -20.34
N GLY A 187 5.01 -2.71 -20.42
CA GLY A 187 3.66 -2.92 -19.94
C GLY A 187 3.49 -2.85 -18.42
N ILE A 188 4.51 -2.39 -17.67
CA ILE A 188 4.44 -2.24 -16.23
C ILE A 188 4.10 -0.79 -15.91
N ARG A 189 2.95 -0.56 -15.25
CA ARG A 189 2.54 0.74 -14.74
C ARG A 189 2.95 0.86 -13.27
N VAL A 190 3.45 2.03 -12.89
CA VAL A 190 3.82 2.31 -11.49
C VAL A 190 3.20 3.63 -11.09
N ASN A 191 2.34 3.59 -10.08
CA ASN A 191 1.66 4.77 -9.54
C ASN A 191 1.75 4.77 -8.02
N ALA A 192 1.36 5.87 -7.39
CA ALA A 192 1.22 5.96 -5.94
C ALA A 192 -0.12 6.56 -5.54
N VAL A 193 -0.59 6.22 -4.36
CA VAL A 193 -1.57 7.02 -3.63
C VAL A 193 -0.87 7.83 -2.54
N ALA A 194 -1.36 9.02 -2.26
CA ALA A 194 -0.87 9.90 -1.20
C ALA A 194 -2.02 10.21 -0.22
N PRO A 195 -2.27 9.35 0.77
CA PRO A 195 -3.33 9.56 1.74
C PRO A 195 -3.07 10.77 2.63
N GLY A 196 -4.15 11.44 3.03
CA GLY A 196 -4.19 12.33 4.18
C GLY A 196 -4.17 11.55 5.49
N THR A 197 -4.74 12.10 6.56
CA THR A 197 -4.92 11.36 7.81
C THR A 197 -6.11 10.42 7.69
N ILE A 198 -5.85 9.13 7.86
CA ILE A 198 -6.83 8.05 7.69
C ILE A 198 -7.16 7.44 9.05
N ALA A 199 -8.44 7.19 9.30
CA ALA A 199 -8.98 6.58 10.53
C ALA A 199 -8.61 5.08 10.61
N THR A 200 -7.32 4.80 10.69
CA THR A 200 -6.79 3.46 11.01
C THR A 200 -6.87 3.21 12.52
N GLU A 201 -6.74 1.95 12.93
CA GLU A 201 -6.76 1.56 14.34
C GLU A 201 -5.79 2.43 15.18
N ALA A 202 -4.58 2.69 14.66
CA ALA A 202 -3.57 3.49 15.34
C ALA A 202 -3.96 4.98 15.51
N VAL A 203 -4.81 5.51 14.67
CA VAL A 203 -5.25 6.92 14.72
C VAL A 203 -6.50 7.07 15.59
N VAL A 204 -7.45 6.12 15.49
CA VAL A 204 -8.72 6.22 16.25
C VAL A 204 -8.54 5.93 17.75
N GLU A 205 -7.43 5.28 18.12
CA GLU A 205 -7.07 5.05 19.53
C GLU A 205 -6.39 6.26 20.20
N LEU A 206 -6.04 7.30 19.40
CA LEU A 206 -5.46 8.53 19.95
C LEU A 206 -6.52 9.36 20.71
N PRO A 207 -6.13 10.09 21.77
CA PRO A 207 -7.01 11.05 22.42
C PRO A 207 -7.55 12.10 21.44
N GLU A 208 -8.80 12.55 21.66
CA GLU A 208 -9.48 13.50 20.76
C GLU A 208 -8.70 14.81 20.56
N GLU A 209 -7.96 15.26 21.56
CA GLU A 209 -7.10 16.46 21.47
C GLU A 209 -6.02 16.36 20.35
N TYR A 210 -5.60 15.14 19.98
CA TYR A 210 -4.70 14.92 18.85
C TYR A 210 -5.45 14.72 17.53
N VAL A 211 -6.63 14.09 17.60
CA VAL A 211 -7.44 13.76 16.41
C VAL A 211 -8.16 14.99 15.85
N ALA A 212 -8.66 15.89 16.71
CA ALA A 212 -9.41 17.07 16.29
C ALA A 212 -8.61 17.98 15.34
N PRO A 213 -7.35 18.36 15.63
CA PRO A 213 -6.54 19.14 14.68
C PRO A 213 -6.28 18.41 13.35
N MET A 214 -6.11 17.09 13.40
CA MET A 214 -5.95 16.30 12.16
C MET A 214 -7.20 16.38 11.29
N ARG A 215 -8.38 16.28 11.90
CA ARG A 215 -9.68 16.39 11.21
C ARG A 215 -9.88 17.77 10.60
N GLU A 216 -9.62 18.83 11.36
CA GLU A 216 -9.74 20.22 10.93
C GLU A 216 -8.77 20.57 9.78
N ALA A 217 -7.63 19.87 9.72
CA ALA A 217 -6.67 20.04 8.66
C ALA A 217 -7.19 19.60 7.28
N HIS A 218 -8.27 18.81 7.22
CA HIS A 218 -8.87 18.32 5.97
C HIS A 218 -10.11 19.16 5.60
N PRO A 219 -10.15 19.83 4.45
CA PRO A 219 -11.31 20.63 4.00
C PRO A 219 -12.65 19.91 4.03
N VAL A 220 -12.67 18.58 3.82
CA VAL A 220 -13.89 17.78 3.94
C VAL A 220 -14.41 17.62 5.39
N GLY A 221 -13.67 18.12 6.40
CA GLY A 221 -14.08 18.18 7.80
C GLY A 221 -14.08 16.84 8.55
N ARG A 222 -13.44 15.80 8.01
CA ARG A 222 -13.30 14.48 8.64
C ARG A 222 -12.00 13.79 8.25
N LEU A 223 -11.62 12.77 8.98
CA LEU A 223 -10.57 11.84 8.54
C LEU A 223 -11.05 11.01 7.34
N GLY A 224 -10.11 10.56 6.52
CA GLY A 224 -10.40 9.55 5.50
C GLY A 224 -10.59 8.17 6.10
N GLU A 225 -11.33 7.32 5.42
CA GLU A 225 -11.50 5.91 5.79
C GLU A 225 -10.51 5.02 5.02
N PRO A 226 -10.01 3.92 5.59
CA PRO A 226 -9.14 2.98 4.88
C PRO A 226 -9.74 2.50 3.54
N ALA A 227 -11.05 2.32 3.48
CA ALA A 227 -11.78 1.92 2.27
C ALA A 227 -11.71 2.97 1.15
N GLU A 228 -11.64 4.26 1.48
CA GLU A 228 -11.52 5.33 0.47
C GLU A 228 -10.15 5.28 -0.22
N VAL A 229 -9.09 4.99 0.55
CA VAL A 229 -7.75 4.78 -0.01
C VAL A 229 -7.69 3.48 -0.83
N ALA A 230 -8.30 2.40 -0.32
CA ALA A 230 -8.37 1.11 -1.03
C ALA A 230 -9.07 1.24 -2.40
N ASN A 231 -10.11 2.06 -2.52
CA ASN A 231 -10.79 2.34 -3.80
C ASN A 231 -9.85 3.03 -4.81
N ALA A 232 -9.04 3.99 -4.37
CA ALA A 232 -8.05 4.64 -5.23
C ALA A 232 -6.93 3.65 -5.66
N ILE A 233 -6.49 2.80 -4.74
CA ILE A 233 -5.52 1.72 -5.03
C ILE A 233 -6.11 0.77 -6.06
N LEU A 234 -7.35 0.34 -5.89
CA LEU A 234 -8.02 -0.56 -6.84
C LEU A 234 -8.13 0.04 -8.24
N PHE A 235 -8.50 1.32 -8.37
CA PHE A 235 -8.50 2.01 -9.66
C PHE A 235 -7.12 1.93 -10.31
N LEU A 236 -6.06 2.31 -9.61
CA LEU A 236 -4.69 2.31 -10.14
C LEU A 236 -4.19 0.89 -10.47
N ALA A 237 -4.61 -0.12 -9.71
CA ALA A 237 -4.27 -1.52 -9.92
C ALA A 237 -4.99 -2.14 -11.14
N SER A 238 -6.20 -1.70 -11.44
CA SER A 238 -7.06 -2.26 -12.48
C SER A 238 -6.72 -1.75 -13.89
N ASP A 239 -7.35 -2.35 -14.91
CA ASP A 239 -7.21 -1.96 -16.31
C ASP A 239 -7.90 -0.62 -16.63
N GLU A 240 -8.76 -0.12 -15.73
CA GLU A 240 -9.33 1.24 -15.82
C GLU A 240 -8.25 2.33 -15.83
N ALA A 241 -7.09 2.06 -15.21
CA ALA A 241 -5.93 2.94 -15.19
C ALA A 241 -4.89 2.61 -16.28
N SER A 242 -5.28 1.99 -17.39
CA SER A 242 -4.37 1.50 -18.44
C SER A 242 -3.48 2.59 -19.06
N PHE A 243 -3.90 3.86 -19.02
CA PHE A 243 -3.10 5.00 -19.51
C PHE A 243 -2.56 5.88 -18.37
N VAL A 244 -2.57 5.38 -17.12
CA VAL A 244 -2.07 6.08 -15.93
C VAL A 244 -0.80 5.41 -15.45
N THR A 245 0.33 6.10 -15.53
CA THR A 245 1.62 5.68 -14.96
C THR A 245 2.42 6.91 -14.52
N GLY A 246 3.19 6.79 -13.43
CA GLY A 246 3.95 7.89 -12.81
C GLY A 246 3.09 8.89 -12.04
N ALA A 247 1.80 8.62 -11.86
CA ALA A 247 0.91 9.48 -11.08
C ALA A 247 1.09 9.24 -9.58
N ILE A 248 0.96 10.33 -8.80
CA ILE A 248 0.82 10.28 -7.35
C ILE A 248 -0.53 10.88 -7.06
N LEU A 249 -1.51 10.05 -6.71
CA LEU A 249 -2.91 10.44 -6.52
C LEU A 249 -3.16 10.81 -5.04
N PRO A 250 -3.39 12.10 -4.69
CA PRO A 250 -3.82 12.46 -3.36
C PRO A 250 -5.19 11.86 -3.03
N VAL A 251 -5.30 11.26 -1.82
CA VAL A 251 -6.56 10.79 -1.24
C VAL A 251 -6.64 11.42 0.14
N ASP A 252 -6.86 12.73 0.17
CA ASP A 252 -6.50 13.58 1.29
C ASP A 252 -7.59 14.56 1.73
N GLY A 253 -8.81 14.41 1.24
CA GLY A 253 -9.93 15.31 1.59
C GLY A 253 -9.66 16.79 1.30
N GLY A 254 -8.80 17.08 0.31
CA GLY A 254 -8.44 18.44 -0.11
C GLY A 254 -7.29 19.06 0.69
N TYR A 255 -6.57 18.30 1.51
CA TYR A 255 -5.47 18.80 2.33
C TYR A 255 -4.42 19.56 1.51
N LEU A 256 -3.99 19.02 0.36
CA LEU A 256 -2.96 19.62 -0.51
C LEU A 256 -3.52 20.68 -1.48
N ALA A 257 -4.81 20.89 -1.54
CA ALA A 257 -5.44 21.82 -2.47
C ALA A 257 -5.51 23.27 -1.93
N ARG A 258 -5.02 23.52 -0.72
CA ARG A 258 -5.05 24.83 -0.04
C ARG A 258 -3.64 25.36 0.22
#